data_37e679fb72db770de60286669ef8cb1f
#
_entry.id   37e679fb72db770de60286669ef8cb1f
#
_cell.length_a   1.000
_cell.length_b   1.000
_cell.length_c   1.000
_cell.angle_alpha   90.00
_cell.angle_beta   90.00
_cell.angle_gamma   90.00
#
_symmetry.space_group_name_H-M   'P 1'
#
loop_
_entity.id
_entity.type
_entity.pdbx_description
1 polymer ?
#
loop_
_entity_poly.entity_id
_entity_poly.type
_entity_poly.pdbx_seq_one_letter_code
_entity_poly.pdbx_strand_id
1 'polypeptide(L)'
;MLRLIRKIFGDKYDRHMKKPNHFYANPVSEECWNLDLSFIEFIIPRLKMFKEEASKMIVYDFTIIDKILEGFELYRHIFDWNTTNIETIKDNLKKVQESMDLFSKHWMEFGW
;
A
#
# COMPACT_ATOMS: atom_id res chain seq x y z
N MET A 1 14.34 7.57 0.40
CA MET A 1 13.67 6.98 1.57
C MET A 1 14.16 5.59 1.91
N LEU A 2 14.13 4.66 0.99
CA LEU A 2 14.54 3.27 1.25
C LEU A 2 15.97 3.18 1.83
N ARG A 3 16.89 3.97 1.31
CA ARG A 3 18.28 4.01 1.81
C ARG A 3 18.37 4.45 3.26
N LEU A 4 17.57 5.43 3.66
CA LEU A 4 17.56 5.93 5.03
C LEU A 4 16.96 4.90 5.98
N ILE A 5 15.85 4.28 5.60
CA ILE A 5 15.21 3.23 6.38
C ILE A 5 16.18 2.06 6.57
N ARG A 6 16.84 1.63 5.49
CA ARG A 6 17.81 0.54 5.52
C ARG A 6 19.02 0.87 6.40
N LYS A 7 19.48 2.11 6.38
CA LYS A 7 20.59 2.57 7.21
C LYS A 7 20.25 2.54 8.70
N ILE A 8 19.00 2.86 9.05
CA ILE A 8 18.55 2.97 10.44
C ILE A 8 18.04 1.62 10.97
N PHE A 9 17.35 0.87 10.13
CA PHE A 9 16.73 -0.41 10.49
C PHE A 9 17.36 -1.60 9.77
N GLY A 10 18.62 -1.49 9.35
CA GLY A 10 19.28 -2.44 8.45
C GLY A 10 19.06 -3.92 8.76
N ASP A 11 19.33 -4.33 10.01
CA ASP A 11 19.20 -5.74 10.39
C ASP A 11 17.76 -6.24 10.31
N LYS A 12 16.81 -5.39 10.71
CA LYS A 12 15.39 -5.73 10.66
C LYS A 12 14.91 -5.83 9.21
N TYR A 13 15.33 -4.89 8.37
CA TYR A 13 15.02 -4.87 6.95
C TYR A 13 15.62 -6.09 6.24
N ASP A 14 16.91 -6.36 6.47
CA ASP A 14 17.61 -7.47 5.82
C ASP A 14 17.02 -8.82 6.24
N ARG A 15 16.65 -9.00 7.50
CA ARG A 15 15.97 -10.21 7.98
C ARG A 15 14.62 -10.40 7.30
N HIS A 16 13.87 -9.32 7.12
CA HIS A 16 12.58 -9.37 6.43
C HIS A 16 12.74 -9.81 4.97
N MET A 17 13.70 -9.21 4.28
CA MET A 17 13.97 -9.49 2.86
C MET A 17 14.55 -10.88 2.62
N LYS A 18 15.21 -11.48 3.62
CA LYS A 18 15.84 -12.80 3.49
C LYS A 18 14.92 -13.95 3.89
N LYS A 19 13.72 -13.71 4.36
CA LYS A 19 12.78 -14.79 4.71
C LYS A 19 12.45 -15.64 3.50
N PRO A 20 12.49 -16.99 3.61
CA PRO A 20 12.24 -17.88 2.47
C PRO A 20 10.87 -17.68 1.81
N ASN A 21 9.86 -17.30 2.59
CA ASN A 21 8.50 -17.08 2.12
C ASN A 21 8.21 -15.58 1.91
N HIS A 22 9.25 -14.78 1.72
CA HIS A 22 9.07 -13.36 1.46
C HIS A 22 8.29 -13.17 0.16
N PHE A 23 7.34 -12.24 0.17
CA PHE A 23 6.43 -11.99 -0.93
C PHE A 23 7.16 -11.76 -2.27
N TYR A 24 8.32 -11.07 -2.24
CA TYR A 24 9.06 -10.74 -3.46
C TYR A 24 9.91 -11.87 -4.00
N ALA A 25 10.30 -12.83 -3.15
CA ALA A 25 11.27 -13.85 -3.54
C ALA A 25 10.70 -14.85 -4.53
N ASN A 26 9.51 -15.34 -4.30
CA ASN A 26 8.87 -16.40 -5.09
C ASN A 26 7.39 -16.15 -5.24
N PRO A 27 6.95 -15.39 -6.26
CA PRO A 27 5.53 -15.23 -6.50
C PRO A 27 4.89 -16.57 -6.89
N VAL A 28 3.65 -16.75 -6.47
CA VAL A 28 2.85 -17.91 -6.85
C VAL A 28 1.79 -17.51 -7.87
N SER A 29 1.36 -18.44 -8.71
CA SER A 29 0.43 -18.14 -9.79
C SER A 29 -0.90 -17.57 -9.32
N GLU A 30 -1.35 -17.94 -8.12
CA GLU A 30 -2.58 -17.43 -7.51
C GLU A 30 -2.56 -15.93 -7.28
N GLU A 31 -1.39 -15.35 -7.09
CA GLU A 31 -1.24 -13.89 -6.95
C GLU A 31 -1.59 -13.13 -8.23
N CYS A 32 -1.54 -13.81 -9.38
CA CYS A 32 -1.84 -13.22 -10.67
C CYS A 32 -3.32 -13.28 -11.05
N TRP A 33 -4.12 -14.10 -10.37
CA TRP A 33 -5.53 -14.28 -10.71
C TRP A 33 -6.36 -13.03 -10.47
N ASN A 34 -6.08 -12.31 -9.41
CA ASN A 34 -6.64 -11.01 -9.11
C ASN A 34 -5.48 -10.09 -8.74
N LEU A 35 -4.67 -9.75 -9.71
CA LEU A 35 -3.42 -9.03 -9.48
C LEU A 35 -3.64 -7.69 -8.79
N ASP A 36 -4.73 -7.01 -9.14
CA ASP A 36 -5.13 -5.76 -8.50
C ASP A 36 -5.38 -5.94 -7.00
N LEU A 37 -6.12 -6.98 -6.62
CA LEU A 37 -6.37 -7.29 -5.21
C LEU A 37 -5.11 -7.78 -4.50
N SER A 38 -4.29 -8.57 -5.17
CA SER A 38 -3.01 -9.03 -4.63
C SER A 38 -2.11 -7.83 -4.33
N PHE A 39 -2.06 -6.86 -5.22
CA PHE A 39 -1.31 -5.62 -5.00
C PHE A 39 -1.85 -4.86 -3.79
N ILE A 40 -3.16 -4.68 -3.70
CA ILE A 40 -3.80 -3.97 -2.60
C ILE A 40 -3.52 -4.67 -1.25
N GLU A 41 -3.65 -5.97 -1.20
CA GLU A 41 -3.35 -6.75 0.01
C GLU A 41 -1.88 -6.66 0.41
N PHE A 42 -0.99 -6.57 -0.57
CA PHE A 42 0.44 -6.38 -0.33
C PHE A 42 0.76 -4.98 0.19
N ILE A 43 0.23 -3.94 -0.47
CA ILE A 43 0.69 -2.57 -0.24
C ILE A 43 0.09 -1.93 1.02
N ILE A 44 -1.14 -2.27 1.39
CA ILE A 44 -1.83 -1.64 2.52
C ILE A 44 -1.05 -1.79 3.83
N PRO A 45 -0.68 -3.00 4.28
CA PRO A 45 0.06 -3.14 5.53
C PRO A 45 1.44 -2.47 5.47
N ARG A 46 2.04 -2.42 4.30
CA ARG A 46 3.35 -1.81 4.10
C ARG A 46 3.30 -0.29 4.13
N LEU A 47 2.26 0.31 3.56
CA LEU A 47 2.04 1.75 3.69
C LEU A 47 1.74 2.15 5.14
N LYS A 48 1.00 1.33 5.86
CA LYS A 48 0.74 1.56 7.28
C LYS A 48 2.02 1.50 8.09
N MET A 49 2.86 0.52 7.84
CA MET A 49 4.17 0.39 8.49
C MET A 49 5.10 1.54 8.10
N PHE A 50 5.11 1.92 6.82
CA PHE A 50 5.88 3.08 6.36
C PHE A 50 5.50 4.34 7.12
N LYS A 51 4.20 4.61 7.26
CA LYS A 51 3.71 5.76 8.01
C LYS A 51 4.19 5.72 9.46
N GLU A 52 4.07 4.57 10.10
CA GLU A 52 4.48 4.38 11.49
C GLU A 52 5.98 4.60 11.68
N GLU A 53 6.81 3.99 10.84
CA GLU A 53 8.26 4.11 10.94
C GLU A 53 8.76 5.50 10.56
N ALA A 54 8.23 6.09 9.50
CA ALA A 54 8.63 7.41 9.05
C ALA A 54 8.24 8.51 10.05
N SER A 55 7.13 8.36 10.75
CA SER A 55 6.68 9.34 11.76
C SER A 55 7.65 9.47 12.93
N LYS A 56 8.48 8.47 13.17
CA LYS A 56 9.49 8.49 14.23
C LYS A 56 10.73 9.28 13.85
N MET A 57 10.93 9.57 12.57
CA MET A 57 12.22 10.04 12.07
C MET A 57 12.16 11.36 11.36
N ILE A 58 11.07 11.70 10.72
CA ILE A 58 10.95 12.92 9.91
C ILE A 58 9.58 13.55 10.09
N VAL A 59 9.57 14.87 9.86
CA VAL A 59 8.32 15.61 9.72
C VAL A 59 7.85 15.41 8.28
N TYR A 60 6.73 14.71 8.12
CA TYR A 60 6.14 14.42 6.82
C TYR A 60 4.63 14.63 6.90
N ASP A 61 4.03 15.07 5.80
CA ASP A 61 2.57 15.21 5.74
C ASP A 61 1.93 13.87 5.44
N PHE A 62 1.49 13.18 6.49
CA PHE A 62 0.86 11.87 6.38
C PHE A 62 -0.58 11.91 5.88
N THR A 63 -1.16 13.09 5.66
CA THR A 63 -2.50 13.22 5.09
C THR A 63 -2.59 12.54 3.73
N ILE A 64 -1.53 12.63 2.93
CA ILE A 64 -1.45 12.00 1.62
C ILE A 64 -1.52 10.49 1.74
N ILE A 65 -0.74 9.91 2.65
CA ILE A 65 -0.74 8.47 2.91
C ILE A 65 -2.11 8.00 3.42
N ASP A 66 -2.72 8.77 4.29
CA ASP A 66 -4.04 8.47 4.83
C ASP A 66 -5.11 8.44 3.73
N LYS A 67 -5.06 9.37 2.79
CA LYS A 67 -5.96 9.38 1.63
C LYS A 67 -5.71 8.19 0.71
N ILE A 68 -4.46 7.84 0.48
CA ILE A 68 -4.11 6.67 -0.33
C ILE A 68 -4.67 5.40 0.32
N LEU A 69 -4.43 5.23 1.62
CA LEU A 69 -4.93 4.10 2.37
C LEU A 69 -6.46 4.01 2.37
N GLU A 70 -7.13 5.14 2.51
CA GLU A 70 -8.59 5.20 2.47
C GLU A 70 -9.13 4.62 1.16
N GLY A 71 -8.57 5.05 0.03
CA GLY A 71 -8.98 4.53 -1.27
C GLY A 71 -8.62 3.07 -1.49
N PHE A 72 -7.45 2.64 -1.04
CA PHE A 72 -7.03 1.24 -1.17
C PHE A 72 -7.88 0.31 -0.30
N GLU A 73 -8.21 0.71 0.92
CA GLU A 73 -9.13 -0.05 1.78
C GLU A 73 -10.53 -0.11 1.16
N LEU A 74 -10.97 0.99 0.55
CA LEU A 74 -12.25 1.05 -0.14
C LEU A 74 -12.28 0.08 -1.32
N TYR A 75 -11.19 0.00 -2.09
CA TYR A 75 -11.08 -0.94 -3.20
C TYR A 75 -11.16 -2.39 -2.75
N ARG A 76 -10.57 -2.71 -1.61
CA ARG A 76 -10.62 -4.06 -1.03
C ARG A 76 -12.05 -4.56 -0.85
N HIS A 77 -12.98 -3.64 -0.57
CA HIS A 77 -14.37 -3.97 -0.27
C HIS A 77 -15.37 -3.54 -1.35
N ILE A 78 -14.88 -3.12 -2.51
CA ILE A 78 -15.73 -2.51 -3.54
C ILE A 78 -16.76 -3.47 -4.11
N PHE A 79 -16.46 -4.76 -4.10
CA PHE A 79 -17.33 -5.82 -4.61
C PHE A 79 -17.98 -6.65 -3.48
N ASP A 80 -18.02 -6.14 -2.28
CA ASP A 80 -18.70 -6.82 -1.18
C ASP A 80 -20.19 -6.96 -1.49
N TRP A 81 -20.74 -8.10 -1.10
CA TRP A 81 -22.13 -8.45 -1.36
C TRP A 81 -23.15 -7.43 -0.84
N ASN A 82 -22.78 -6.64 0.12
CA ASN A 82 -23.64 -5.62 0.71
C ASN A 82 -23.68 -4.32 -0.10
N THR A 83 -22.84 -4.19 -1.11
CA THR A 83 -22.79 -3.00 -1.97
C THR A 83 -23.66 -3.26 -3.19
N THR A 84 -24.93 -2.87 -3.11
CA THR A 84 -25.91 -3.11 -4.18
C THR A 84 -26.20 -1.86 -5.03
N ASN A 85 -25.76 -0.68 -4.61
CA ASN A 85 -26.08 0.57 -5.27
C ASN A 85 -24.97 0.94 -6.27
N ILE A 86 -25.35 1.02 -7.55
CA ILE A 86 -24.42 1.36 -8.63
C ILE A 86 -23.79 2.75 -8.44
N GLU A 87 -24.58 3.72 -7.98
CA GLU A 87 -24.06 5.07 -7.74
C GLU A 87 -23.00 5.08 -6.65
N THR A 88 -23.21 4.33 -5.59
CA THR A 88 -22.18 4.16 -4.53
C THR A 88 -20.92 3.52 -5.06
N ILE A 89 -21.03 2.50 -5.92
CA ILE A 89 -19.89 1.85 -6.55
C ILE A 89 -19.12 2.85 -7.42
N LYS A 90 -19.81 3.65 -8.22
CA LYS A 90 -19.18 4.67 -9.06
C LYS A 90 -18.44 5.71 -8.21
N ASP A 91 -19.06 6.19 -7.14
CA ASP A 91 -18.42 7.15 -6.24
C ASP A 91 -17.18 6.56 -5.56
N ASN A 92 -17.27 5.31 -5.16
CA ASN A 92 -16.15 4.60 -4.55
C ASN A 92 -15.01 4.39 -5.54
N LEU A 93 -15.31 4.03 -6.79
CA LEU A 93 -14.30 3.88 -7.84
C LEU A 93 -13.60 5.21 -8.13
N LYS A 94 -14.32 6.31 -8.08
CA LYS A 94 -13.73 7.64 -8.23
C LYS A 94 -12.73 7.94 -7.11
N LYS A 95 -13.10 7.64 -5.87
CA LYS A 95 -12.20 7.80 -4.71
C LYS A 95 -10.96 6.92 -4.83
N VAL A 96 -11.14 5.68 -5.29
CA VAL A 96 -10.02 4.76 -5.53
C VAL A 96 -9.07 5.34 -6.57
N GLN A 97 -9.62 5.87 -7.66
CA GLN A 97 -8.80 6.48 -8.72
C GLN A 97 -8.01 7.68 -8.18
N GLU A 98 -8.64 8.52 -7.38
CA GLU A 98 -7.96 9.64 -6.73
C GLU A 98 -6.81 9.18 -5.84
N SER A 99 -7.00 8.09 -5.10
CA SER A 99 -5.96 7.50 -4.25
C SER A 99 -4.82 6.90 -5.06
N MET A 100 -5.12 6.24 -6.19
CA MET A 100 -4.10 5.73 -7.11
C MET A 100 -3.30 6.88 -7.73
N ASP A 101 -3.96 7.97 -8.10
CA ASP A 101 -3.30 9.15 -8.64
C ASP A 101 -2.35 9.76 -7.62
N LEU A 102 -2.76 9.85 -6.37
CA LEU A 102 -1.90 10.31 -5.27
C LEU A 102 -0.73 9.36 -5.05
N PHE A 103 -0.97 8.08 -5.06
CA PHE A 103 0.08 7.07 -4.91
C PHE A 103 1.13 7.20 -6.01
N SER A 104 0.68 7.31 -7.25
CA SER A 104 1.54 7.49 -8.41
C SER A 104 2.33 8.80 -8.34
N LYS A 105 1.66 9.88 -7.98
CA LYS A 105 2.27 11.21 -7.88
C LYS A 105 3.38 11.26 -6.83
N HIS A 106 3.19 10.59 -5.71
CA HIS A 106 4.11 10.60 -4.58
C HIS A 106 4.99 9.35 -4.50
N TRP A 107 4.98 8.55 -5.56
CA TRP A 107 5.70 7.28 -5.61
C TRP A 107 7.15 7.39 -5.16
N MET A 108 7.87 8.40 -5.67
CA MET A 108 9.29 8.57 -5.37
C MET A 108 9.55 8.95 -3.91
N GLU A 109 8.56 9.47 -3.22
CA GLU A 109 8.68 9.90 -1.82
C GLU A 109 8.68 8.71 -0.86
N PHE A 110 8.20 7.55 -1.28
CA PHE A 110 8.15 6.34 -0.46
C PHE A 110 9.45 5.53 -0.51
N GLY A 111 10.41 5.95 -1.31
CA GLY A 111 11.70 5.31 -1.44
C GLY A 111 12.83 6.25 -1.06
N TRP A 112 13.48 6.03 0.05
CA TRP A 112 14.66 6.80 0.44
C TRP A 112 15.91 5.94 0.32
#